data_d308b56a2bf8b0bf65de23e6ba660b5a
#
_entry.id   d308b56a2bf8b0bf65de23e6ba660b5a
#
_cell.length_a   1.000
_cell.length_b   1.000
_cell.length_c   1.000
_cell.angle_alpha   90.00
_cell.angle_beta   90.00
_cell.angle_gamma   90.00
#
_symmetry.space_group_name_H-M   'P 1'
#
loop_
_entity.id
_entity.type
_entity.pdbx_description
1 polymer ?
#
loop_
_entity_poly.entity_id
_entity_poly.type
_entity_poly.pdbx_seq_one_letter_code
_entity_poly.pdbx_strand_id
1 'polypeptide(L)'
;LEILSPKHKSKAGQNKELPIMSFKTSKQWERWLAKNHNVIGGIWLQFQKKDSGRLSVTYAEALDVALCYGWIDGQKKSNDDCSWLQKFTRRRPKSSWSKKNTEHVKRLTETGKMKPAGLIAVENAGKDGRWKSAYDSQSNSKIPDDFLKELSRNKKAQAFFNSLNKTNLYSIVYRLQTARKPETRERRMKAILEMMAKCKKFYL
;
A
#
# COMPACT_ATOMS: atom_id res chain seq x y z
N LEU A 1 -50.14 -28.09 -9.44
CA LEU A 1 -48.74 -28.60 -9.49
C LEU A 1 -47.82 -27.38 -9.62
N GLU A 2 -47.41 -26.83 -8.47
CA GLU A 2 -46.39 -25.75 -8.36
C GLU A 2 -45.00 -26.36 -8.40
N ILE A 3 -44.21 -25.92 -9.37
CA ILE A 3 -42.80 -26.29 -9.44
C ILE A 3 -41.99 -25.18 -8.76
N LEU A 4 -41.48 -25.45 -7.57
CA LEU A 4 -40.57 -24.63 -6.81
C LEU A 4 -39.19 -24.69 -7.43
N SER A 5 -38.71 -23.57 -8.00
CA SER A 5 -37.32 -23.38 -8.45
C SER A 5 -36.41 -23.17 -7.24
N PRO A 6 -35.23 -23.83 -7.19
CA PRO A 6 -34.30 -23.65 -6.08
C PRO A 6 -33.56 -22.33 -6.20
N LYS A 7 -33.64 -21.49 -5.17
CA LYS A 7 -32.84 -20.28 -4.99
C LYS A 7 -31.36 -20.64 -4.90
N HIS A 8 -30.59 -20.34 -5.93
CA HIS A 8 -29.13 -20.38 -5.87
C HIS A 8 -28.61 -19.32 -4.90
N LYS A 9 -28.26 -19.75 -3.68
CA LYS A 9 -27.41 -18.96 -2.79
C LYS A 9 -26.00 -18.96 -3.38
N SER A 10 -25.57 -17.82 -3.90
CA SER A 10 -24.18 -17.57 -4.27
C SER A 10 -23.29 -17.73 -3.05
N LYS A 11 -22.48 -18.79 -3.04
CA LYS A 11 -21.46 -19.03 -2.01
C LYS A 11 -20.45 -17.89 -2.05
N ALA A 12 -20.31 -17.18 -0.93
CA ALA A 12 -19.30 -16.17 -0.66
C ALA A 12 -17.89 -16.72 -0.93
N GLY A 13 -17.06 -15.87 -1.55
CA GLY A 13 -15.77 -16.09 -2.14
C GLY A 13 -14.85 -17.10 -1.45
N GLN A 14 -14.50 -18.11 -2.18
CA GLN A 14 -13.24 -18.81 -2.00
C GLN A 14 -12.11 -17.79 -2.16
N ASN A 15 -11.31 -17.63 -1.13
CA ASN A 15 -10.09 -16.81 -1.15
C ASN A 15 -9.09 -17.53 -2.09
N LYS A 16 -9.21 -17.32 -3.42
CA LYS A 16 -8.29 -17.90 -4.39
C LYS A 16 -6.91 -17.33 -4.07
N GLU A 17 -5.99 -18.20 -3.67
CA GLU A 17 -4.59 -17.80 -3.49
C GLU A 17 -4.09 -17.15 -4.77
N LEU A 18 -3.39 -16.01 -4.59
CA LEU A 18 -2.81 -15.30 -5.72
C LEU A 18 -1.68 -16.14 -6.32
N PRO A 19 -1.58 -16.25 -7.65
CA PRO A 19 -0.53 -17.02 -8.30
C PRO A 19 0.86 -16.42 -7.99
N ILE A 20 1.85 -17.29 -7.80
CA ILE A 20 3.25 -16.91 -7.71
C ILE A 20 3.83 -16.90 -9.12
N MET A 21 4.47 -15.81 -9.50
CA MET A 21 5.09 -15.62 -10.81
C MET A 21 6.50 -15.06 -10.68
N SER A 22 7.37 -15.41 -11.64
CA SER A 22 8.74 -14.93 -11.71
C SER A 22 9.03 -14.40 -13.12
N PHE A 23 9.76 -13.30 -13.21
CA PHE A 23 10.19 -12.72 -14.49
C PHE A 23 11.69 -12.39 -14.42
N LYS A 24 12.42 -12.73 -15.47
CA LYS A 24 13.87 -12.47 -15.53
C LYS A 24 14.18 -10.98 -15.79
N THR A 25 13.28 -10.26 -16.47
CA THR A 25 13.50 -8.87 -16.86
C THR A 25 12.23 -8.02 -16.70
N SER A 26 12.41 -6.72 -16.58
CA SER A 26 11.30 -5.73 -16.56
C SER A 26 10.43 -5.79 -17.82
N LYS A 27 11.03 -6.07 -18.99
CA LYS A 27 10.28 -6.25 -20.25
C LYS A 27 9.34 -7.44 -20.22
N GLN A 28 9.72 -8.57 -19.60
CA GLN A 28 8.84 -9.72 -19.44
C GLN A 28 7.65 -9.40 -18.53
N TRP A 29 7.93 -8.73 -17.40
CA TRP A 29 6.91 -8.25 -16.48
C TRP A 29 5.95 -7.26 -17.15
N GLU A 30 6.47 -6.30 -17.91
CA GLU A 30 5.67 -5.34 -18.68
C GLU A 30 4.76 -6.02 -19.69
N ARG A 31 5.28 -6.97 -20.49
CA ARG A 31 4.48 -7.74 -21.46
C ARG A 31 3.35 -8.50 -20.78
N TRP A 32 3.62 -9.05 -19.60
CA TRP A 32 2.59 -9.75 -18.84
C TRP A 32 1.51 -8.79 -18.35
N LEU A 33 1.88 -7.65 -17.76
CA LEU A 33 0.94 -6.63 -17.31
C LEU A 33 0.12 -6.06 -18.47
N ALA A 34 0.71 -5.84 -19.63
CA ALA A 34 0.00 -5.37 -20.81
C ALA A 34 -1.23 -6.23 -21.15
N LYS A 35 -1.11 -7.55 -20.93
CA LYS A 35 -2.20 -8.52 -21.21
C LYS A 35 -3.13 -8.76 -20.01
N ASN A 36 -2.64 -8.60 -18.77
CA ASN A 36 -3.31 -9.15 -17.58
C ASN A 36 -3.74 -8.09 -16.56
N HIS A 37 -3.33 -6.82 -16.69
CA HIS A 37 -3.56 -5.79 -15.67
C HIS A 37 -5.04 -5.55 -15.34
N ASN A 38 -5.96 -5.82 -16.28
CA ASN A 38 -7.41 -5.66 -16.08
C ASN A 38 -8.11 -6.98 -15.71
N VAL A 39 -7.50 -8.14 -15.98
CA VAL A 39 -8.13 -9.45 -15.85
C VAL A 39 -7.82 -10.07 -14.49
N ILE A 40 -6.60 -9.92 -14.01
CA ILE A 40 -6.11 -10.52 -12.77
C ILE A 40 -6.05 -9.46 -11.67
N GLY A 41 -6.60 -9.79 -10.49
CA GLY A 41 -6.65 -8.87 -9.34
C GLY A 41 -5.32 -8.69 -8.61
N GLY A 42 -4.36 -9.59 -8.80
CA GLY A 42 -3.04 -9.54 -8.18
C GLY A 42 -2.22 -10.81 -8.36
N ILE A 43 -0.94 -10.73 -8.02
CA ILE A 43 0.00 -11.83 -7.99
C ILE A 43 0.96 -11.70 -6.81
N TRP A 44 1.65 -12.79 -6.49
CA TRP A 44 2.91 -12.79 -5.76
C TRP A 44 4.05 -12.82 -6.77
N LEU A 45 4.82 -11.73 -6.88
CA LEU A 45 5.99 -11.66 -7.73
C LEU A 45 7.21 -12.14 -6.95
N GLN A 46 7.91 -13.15 -7.47
CA GLN A 46 9.12 -13.70 -6.88
C GLN A 46 10.34 -12.91 -7.33
N PHE A 47 11.14 -12.53 -6.35
CA PHE A 47 12.43 -11.85 -6.52
C PHE A 47 13.56 -12.72 -6.02
N GLN A 48 14.64 -12.79 -6.76
CA GLN A 48 15.83 -13.50 -6.33
C GLN A 48 16.66 -12.59 -5.39
N LYS A 49 17.26 -13.19 -4.36
CA LYS A 49 18.23 -12.51 -3.49
C LYS A 49 19.53 -12.27 -4.28
N LYS A 50 20.28 -11.24 -3.89
CA LYS A 50 21.48 -10.80 -4.61
C LYS A 50 22.52 -11.91 -4.78
N ASP A 51 22.66 -12.74 -3.73
CA ASP A 51 23.67 -13.80 -3.65
C ASP A 51 23.19 -15.15 -4.19
N SER A 52 22.00 -15.20 -4.80
CA SER A 52 21.44 -16.45 -5.34
C SER A 52 22.05 -16.89 -6.67
N GLY A 53 22.81 -16.03 -7.34
CA GLY A 53 23.32 -16.29 -8.70
C GLY A 53 22.23 -16.34 -9.79
N ARG A 54 20.95 -16.13 -9.44
CA ARG A 54 19.81 -16.23 -10.35
C ARG A 54 19.32 -14.85 -10.78
N LEU A 55 18.96 -14.69 -12.05
CA LEU A 55 18.42 -13.45 -12.59
C LEU A 55 16.93 -13.30 -12.27
N SER A 56 16.53 -12.13 -11.80
CA SER A 56 15.14 -11.67 -11.76
C SER A 56 15.07 -10.18 -12.00
N VAL A 57 13.88 -9.70 -12.39
CA VAL A 57 13.57 -8.27 -12.36
C VAL A 57 13.85 -7.72 -10.96
N THR A 58 14.42 -6.53 -10.86
CA THR A 58 14.62 -5.87 -9.57
C THR A 58 13.31 -5.31 -9.03
N TYR A 59 13.22 -5.15 -7.70
CA TYR A 59 12.03 -4.56 -7.08
C TYR A 59 11.73 -3.14 -7.63
N ALA A 60 12.76 -2.32 -7.84
CA ALA A 60 12.60 -0.96 -8.35
C ALA A 60 12.00 -0.96 -9.76
N GLU A 61 12.53 -1.80 -10.66
CA GLU A 61 11.99 -1.95 -12.02
C GLU A 61 10.54 -2.49 -11.99
N ALA A 62 10.29 -3.49 -11.14
CA ALA A 62 8.97 -4.08 -11.04
C ALA A 62 7.93 -3.09 -10.53
N LEU A 63 8.29 -2.23 -9.55
CA LEU A 63 7.42 -1.18 -9.05
C LEU A 63 7.14 -0.12 -10.12
N ASP A 64 8.15 0.33 -10.85
CA ASP A 64 8.00 1.31 -11.94
C ASP A 64 7.02 0.79 -13.01
N VAL A 65 7.23 -0.44 -13.46
CA VAL A 65 6.33 -1.05 -14.46
C VAL A 65 4.91 -1.21 -13.88
N ALA A 66 4.77 -1.66 -12.63
CA ALA A 66 3.47 -1.79 -11.97
C ALA A 66 2.70 -0.47 -11.92
N LEU A 67 3.37 0.62 -11.52
CA LEU A 67 2.78 1.96 -11.47
C LEU A 67 2.31 2.43 -12.85
N CYS A 68 3.06 2.12 -13.92
CA CYS A 68 2.65 2.44 -15.29
C CYS A 68 1.30 1.82 -15.67
N TYR A 69 0.96 0.66 -15.14
CA TYR A 69 -0.30 -0.05 -15.38
C TYR A 69 -1.37 0.14 -14.28
N GLY A 70 -1.17 1.06 -13.36
CA GLY A 70 -2.11 1.33 -12.26
C GLY A 70 -2.11 0.23 -11.18
N TRP A 71 -1.02 -0.51 -11.07
CA TRP A 71 -0.79 -1.50 -10.01
C TRP A 71 0.07 -0.92 -8.89
N ILE A 72 0.11 -1.61 -7.76
CA ILE A 72 0.88 -1.24 -6.58
C ILE A 72 1.39 -2.47 -5.86
N ASP A 73 2.54 -2.34 -5.23
CA ASP A 73 3.07 -3.32 -4.29
C ASP A 73 2.26 -3.36 -2.98
N GLY A 74 2.31 -4.49 -2.31
CA GLY A 74 1.62 -4.72 -1.03
C GLY A 74 2.53 -5.41 -0.03
N GLN A 75 2.11 -6.56 0.47
CA GLN A 75 2.85 -7.35 1.45
C GLN A 75 4.12 -7.96 0.85
N LYS A 76 5.18 -8.00 1.66
CA LYS A 76 6.38 -8.77 1.40
C LYS A 76 6.39 -10.00 2.32
N LYS A 77 6.83 -11.15 1.82
CA LYS A 77 7.07 -12.35 2.61
C LYS A 77 8.32 -13.09 2.14
N SER A 78 8.96 -13.84 3.03
CA SER A 78 10.00 -14.79 2.65
C SER A 78 9.41 -15.89 1.78
N ASN A 79 10.20 -16.46 0.89
CA ASN A 79 9.82 -17.63 0.09
C ASN A 79 10.73 -18.81 0.43
N ASP A 80 12.00 -18.69 0.12
CA ASP A 80 13.05 -19.67 0.40
C ASP A 80 14.40 -18.98 0.69
N ASP A 81 15.47 -19.74 0.80
CA ASP A 81 16.81 -19.21 1.10
C ASP A 81 17.36 -18.30 0.01
N CYS A 82 16.90 -18.45 -1.23
CA CYS A 82 17.37 -17.71 -2.41
C CYS A 82 16.41 -16.65 -2.90
N SER A 83 15.17 -16.60 -2.39
CA SER A 83 14.12 -15.71 -2.94
C SER A 83 13.14 -15.19 -1.89
N TRP A 84 12.40 -14.16 -2.28
CA TRP A 84 11.31 -13.59 -1.51
C TRP A 84 10.15 -13.20 -2.44
N LEU A 85 8.98 -13.00 -1.88
CA LEU A 85 7.75 -12.66 -2.61
C LEU A 85 7.27 -11.27 -2.26
N GLN A 86 6.89 -10.50 -3.29
CA GLN A 86 6.19 -9.23 -3.15
C GLN A 86 4.82 -9.33 -3.79
N LYS A 87 3.81 -9.00 -3.04
CA LYS A 87 2.46 -8.89 -3.58
C LYS A 87 2.34 -7.67 -4.46
N PHE A 88 1.88 -7.85 -5.69
CA PHE A 88 1.45 -6.78 -6.58
C PHE A 88 -0.03 -6.92 -6.90
N THR A 89 -0.76 -5.82 -6.82
CA THR A 89 -2.20 -5.81 -7.07
C THR A 89 -2.60 -4.55 -7.84
N ARG A 90 -3.72 -4.65 -8.56
CA ARG A 90 -4.38 -3.47 -9.10
C ARG A 90 -4.72 -2.50 -7.97
N ARG A 91 -4.46 -1.21 -8.15
CA ARG A 91 -4.83 -0.18 -7.17
C ARG A 91 -6.35 -0.13 -7.00
N ARG A 92 -6.79 -0.18 -5.76
CA ARG A 92 -8.21 0.01 -5.45
C ARG A 92 -8.57 1.49 -5.63
N PRO A 93 -9.82 1.82 -6.01
CA PRO A 93 -10.24 3.20 -6.26
C PRO A 93 -9.93 4.18 -5.12
N LYS A 94 -9.92 3.70 -3.86
CA LYS A 94 -9.67 4.52 -2.66
C LYS A 94 -8.27 4.33 -2.05
N SER A 95 -7.34 3.67 -2.73
CA SER A 95 -5.96 3.47 -2.23
C SER A 95 -5.25 4.81 -2.05
N SER A 96 -4.63 5.01 -0.88
CA SER A 96 -3.76 6.16 -0.64
C SER A 96 -2.50 6.11 -1.51
N TRP A 97 -1.87 7.25 -1.71
CA TRP A 97 -0.60 7.38 -2.40
C TRP A 97 0.50 7.74 -1.40
N SER A 98 1.69 7.18 -1.56
CA SER A 98 2.88 7.67 -0.87
C SER A 98 3.55 8.75 -1.72
N LYS A 99 4.21 9.72 -1.09
CA LYS A 99 5.01 10.73 -1.78
C LYS A 99 6.06 10.08 -2.69
N LYS A 100 6.71 9.01 -2.23
CA LYS A 100 7.65 8.24 -3.03
C LYS A 100 7.02 7.73 -4.35
N ASN A 101 5.81 7.18 -4.29
CA ASN A 101 5.15 6.70 -5.50
C ASN A 101 4.66 7.84 -6.40
N THR A 102 4.31 9.01 -5.83
CA THR A 102 3.99 10.18 -6.66
C THR A 102 5.22 10.72 -7.40
N GLU A 103 6.40 10.67 -6.79
CA GLU A 103 7.68 11.02 -7.43
C GLU A 103 8.04 10.03 -8.55
N HIS A 104 7.88 8.71 -8.32
CA HIS A 104 8.05 7.70 -9.37
C HIS A 104 7.13 7.97 -10.57
N VAL A 105 5.84 8.21 -10.32
CA VAL A 105 4.87 8.49 -11.37
C VAL A 105 5.22 9.77 -12.13
N LYS A 106 5.63 10.84 -11.45
CA LYS A 106 6.08 12.08 -12.10
C LYS A 106 7.20 11.78 -13.10
N ARG A 107 8.27 11.12 -12.67
CA ARG A 107 9.40 10.71 -13.51
C ARG A 107 8.94 9.79 -14.67
N LEU A 108 8.06 8.83 -14.41
CA LEU A 108 7.54 7.91 -15.45
C LEU A 108 6.67 8.64 -16.48
N THR A 109 5.96 9.67 -16.08
CA THR A 109 5.16 10.53 -16.97
C THR A 109 6.08 11.37 -17.86
N GLU A 110 7.08 12.03 -17.26
CA GLU A 110 8.07 12.85 -17.98
C GLU A 110 8.86 12.02 -19.02
N THR A 111 9.09 10.74 -18.74
CA THR A 111 9.79 9.82 -19.67
C THR A 111 8.85 9.07 -20.63
N GLY A 112 7.56 9.40 -20.68
CA GLY A 112 6.57 8.80 -21.58
C GLY A 112 6.27 7.31 -21.32
N LYS A 113 6.62 6.78 -20.15
CA LYS A 113 6.46 5.34 -19.84
C LYS A 113 5.06 4.99 -19.31
N MET A 114 4.31 5.98 -18.82
CA MET A 114 2.97 5.73 -18.27
C MET A 114 2.02 5.18 -19.33
N LYS A 115 1.20 4.22 -18.93
CA LYS A 115 0.15 3.63 -19.76
C LYS A 115 -1.22 4.19 -19.39
N PRO A 116 -2.25 4.10 -20.24
CA PRO A 116 -3.57 4.65 -19.97
C PRO A 116 -4.16 4.23 -18.61
N ALA A 117 -4.01 2.97 -18.22
CA ALA A 117 -4.49 2.46 -16.94
C ALA A 117 -3.83 3.14 -15.73
N GLY A 118 -2.52 3.41 -15.82
CA GLY A 118 -1.79 4.15 -14.80
C GLY A 118 -2.20 5.62 -14.73
N LEU A 119 -2.35 6.28 -15.89
CA LEU A 119 -2.80 7.66 -15.96
C LEU A 119 -4.20 7.84 -15.37
N ILE A 120 -5.14 6.94 -15.66
CA ILE A 120 -6.49 6.93 -15.07
C ILE A 120 -6.41 6.83 -13.54
N ALA A 121 -5.53 5.99 -13.00
CA ALA A 121 -5.36 5.85 -11.55
C ALA A 121 -4.84 7.14 -10.89
N VAL A 122 -3.94 7.87 -11.57
CA VAL A 122 -3.40 9.17 -11.16
C VAL A 122 -4.46 10.26 -11.23
N GLU A 123 -5.16 10.36 -12.35
CA GLU A 123 -6.24 11.33 -12.56
C GLU A 123 -7.33 11.20 -11.48
N ASN A 124 -7.80 9.98 -11.23
CA ASN A 124 -8.77 9.71 -10.18
C ASN A 124 -8.28 10.11 -8.78
N ALA A 125 -6.98 9.93 -8.53
CA ALA A 125 -6.38 10.36 -7.27
C ALA A 125 -6.25 11.88 -7.17
N GLY A 126 -6.04 12.56 -8.29
CA GLY A 126 -6.05 14.03 -8.40
C GLY A 126 -7.44 14.60 -8.08
N LYS A 127 -8.46 14.07 -8.74
CA LYS A 127 -9.87 14.52 -8.60
C LYS A 127 -10.39 14.42 -7.17
N ASP A 128 -10.03 13.37 -6.43
CA ASP A 128 -10.53 13.15 -5.07
C ASP A 128 -9.54 13.58 -3.96
N GLY A 129 -8.46 14.28 -4.31
CA GLY A 129 -7.48 14.86 -3.38
C GLY A 129 -6.47 13.86 -2.79
N ARG A 130 -6.51 12.55 -3.13
CA ARG A 130 -5.55 11.54 -2.63
C ARG A 130 -4.13 11.80 -3.12
N TRP A 131 -3.98 12.41 -4.28
CA TRP A 131 -2.68 12.77 -4.81
C TRP A 131 -2.02 13.86 -3.96
N LYS A 132 -2.76 14.93 -3.65
CA LYS A 132 -2.28 16.05 -2.83
C LYS A 132 -2.00 15.63 -1.37
N SER A 133 -2.79 14.67 -0.85
CA SER A 133 -2.65 14.12 0.51
C SER A 133 -1.78 12.85 0.56
N ALA A 134 -0.79 12.74 -0.33
CA ALA A 134 0.15 11.63 -0.32
C ALA A 134 0.98 11.61 0.98
N TYR A 135 1.08 10.43 1.59
CA TYR A 135 1.75 10.25 2.88
C TYR A 135 3.27 10.07 2.73
N ASP A 136 3.99 10.44 3.78
CA ASP A 136 5.44 10.29 3.86
C ASP A 136 5.87 8.83 4.04
N SER A 137 7.10 8.50 3.60
CA SER A 137 7.74 7.24 3.94
C SER A 137 8.09 7.19 5.44
N GLN A 138 8.29 6.00 5.98
CA GLN A 138 8.66 5.84 7.39
C GLN A 138 9.94 6.61 7.75
N SER A 139 10.93 6.67 6.84
CA SER A 139 12.19 7.38 7.04
C SER A 139 12.03 8.89 7.13
N ASN A 140 11.03 9.46 6.43
CA ASN A 140 10.84 10.91 6.30
C ASN A 140 9.63 11.42 7.11
N SER A 141 8.93 10.51 7.81
CA SER A 141 7.74 10.87 8.56
C SER A 141 8.08 11.60 9.86
N LYS A 142 7.38 12.70 10.10
CA LYS A 142 7.46 13.45 11.36
C LYS A 142 6.12 13.36 12.09
N ILE A 143 6.18 13.21 13.41
CA ILE A 143 4.98 13.26 14.26
C ILE A 143 4.39 14.69 14.16
N PRO A 144 3.09 14.84 13.90
CA PRO A 144 2.47 16.15 13.80
C PRO A 144 2.51 16.92 15.13
N ASP A 145 2.83 18.22 15.08
CA ASP A 145 3.00 19.07 16.26
C ASP A 145 1.71 19.22 17.08
N ASP A 146 0.56 19.28 16.41
CA ASP A 146 -0.74 19.32 17.07
C ASP A 146 -1.04 18.04 17.87
N PHE A 147 -0.62 16.88 17.36
CA PHE A 147 -0.71 15.62 18.10
C PHE A 147 0.22 15.63 19.33
N LEU A 148 1.46 16.10 19.19
CA LEU A 148 2.40 16.19 20.31
C LEU A 148 1.88 17.14 21.39
N LYS A 149 1.28 18.26 21.00
CA LYS A 149 0.64 19.22 21.92
C LYS A 149 -0.50 18.59 22.72
N GLU A 150 -1.38 17.84 22.07
CA GLU A 150 -2.47 17.14 22.77
C GLU A 150 -1.94 16.00 23.66
N LEU A 151 -0.93 15.26 23.18
CA LEU A 151 -0.31 14.17 23.94
C LEU A 151 0.35 14.66 25.24
N SER A 152 0.99 15.85 25.22
CA SER A 152 1.69 16.42 26.38
C SER A 152 0.77 16.74 27.58
N ARG A 153 -0.55 16.83 27.34
CA ARG A 153 -1.54 17.03 28.40
C ARG A 153 -1.72 15.81 29.32
N ASN A 154 -1.23 14.63 28.88
CA ASN A 154 -1.31 13.39 29.65
C ASN A 154 0.09 12.77 29.80
N LYS A 155 0.73 12.98 30.95
CA LYS A 155 2.09 12.48 31.24
C LYS A 155 2.23 10.97 31.06
N LYS A 156 1.22 10.17 31.44
CA LYS A 156 1.23 8.71 31.27
C LYS A 156 1.22 8.32 29.79
N ALA A 157 0.35 8.94 28.99
CA ALA A 157 0.27 8.73 27.56
C ALA A 157 1.59 9.13 26.86
N GLN A 158 2.19 10.24 27.26
CA GLN A 158 3.46 10.72 26.73
C GLN A 158 4.62 9.77 27.06
N ALA A 159 4.70 9.28 28.29
CA ALA A 159 5.73 8.31 28.69
C ALA A 159 5.62 7.02 27.86
N PHE A 160 4.39 6.51 27.67
CA PHE A 160 4.15 5.33 26.82
C PHE A 160 4.49 5.59 25.35
N PHE A 161 4.10 6.73 24.80
CA PHE A 161 4.45 7.12 23.43
C PHE A 161 5.98 7.12 23.20
N ASN A 162 6.76 7.63 24.14
CA ASN A 162 8.22 7.67 24.05
C ASN A 162 8.87 6.26 24.05
N SER A 163 8.17 5.24 24.52
CA SER A 163 8.61 3.85 24.49
C SER A 163 8.28 3.11 23.18
N LEU A 164 7.56 3.75 22.25
CA LEU A 164 7.12 3.11 21.01
C LEU A 164 8.28 2.91 20.02
N ASN A 165 8.27 1.76 19.34
CA ASN A 165 9.18 1.51 18.23
C ASN A 165 8.79 2.30 16.96
N LYS A 166 9.72 2.38 16.01
CA LYS A 166 9.54 3.12 14.73
C LYS A 166 8.26 2.71 13.96
N THR A 167 7.88 1.44 14.00
CA THR A 167 6.69 0.94 13.31
C THR A 167 5.40 1.50 13.91
N ASN A 168 5.31 1.55 15.24
CA ASN A 168 4.16 2.11 15.93
C ASN A 168 4.09 3.64 15.77
N LEU A 169 5.23 4.34 15.86
CA LEU A 169 5.30 5.79 15.58
C LEU A 169 4.84 6.11 14.16
N TYR A 170 5.34 5.38 13.17
CA TYR A 170 4.91 5.56 11.78
C TYR A 170 3.42 5.30 11.58
N SER A 171 2.84 4.34 12.31
CA SER A 171 1.40 4.06 12.24
C SER A 171 0.54 5.23 12.72
N ILE A 172 1.02 6.00 13.70
CA ILE A 172 0.36 7.23 14.15
C ILE A 172 0.39 8.26 13.02
N VAL A 173 1.58 8.54 12.48
CA VAL A 173 1.76 9.51 11.39
C VAL A 173 0.88 9.14 10.18
N TYR A 174 0.97 7.91 9.72
CA TYR A 174 0.21 7.43 8.57
C TYR A 174 -1.30 7.61 8.74
N ARG A 175 -1.83 7.27 9.93
CA ARG A 175 -3.27 7.42 10.21
C ARG A 175 -3.71 8.88 10.22
N LEU A 176 -2.90 9.78 10.74
CA LEU A 176 -3.21 11.21 10.78
C LEU A 176 -3.07 11.86 9.39
N GLN A 177 -2.01 11.56 8.65
CA GLN A 177 -1.77 12.11 7.30
C GLN A 177 -2.79 11.62 6.27
N THR A 178 -3.23 10.36 6.34
CA THR A 178 -4.20 9.80 5.39
C THR A 178 -5.65 10.15 5.70
N ALA A 179 -5.92 10.90 6.75
CA ALA A 179 -7.24 11.42 7.06
C ALA A 179 -7.51 12.68 6.20
N ARG A 180 -8.33 12.55 5.15
CA ARG A 180 -8.64 13.64 4.22
C ARG A 180 -9.64 14.66 4.76
N LYS A 181 -10.57 14.22 5.62
CA LYS A 181 -11.58 15.07 6.25
C LYS A 181 -11.13 15.47 7.66
N PRO A 182 -11.27 16.74 8.06
CA PRO A 182 -10.91 17.20 9.42
C PRO A 182 -11.55 16.34 10.51
N GLU A 183 -12.83 16.00 10.39
CA GLU A 183 -13.56 15.21 11.39
C GLU A 183 -13.01 13.79 11.50
N THR A 184 -12.54 13.23 10.38
CA THR A 184 -11.88 11.92 10.38
C THR A 184 -10.53 11.99 11.08
N ARG A 185 -9.78 13.07 10.86
CA ARG A 185 -8.47 13.28 11.48
C ARG A 185 -8.62 13.46 12.99
N GLU A 186 -9.56 14.28 13.41
CA GLU A 186 -9.86 14.53 14.83
C GLU A 186 -10.29 13.23 15.55
N ARG A 187 -11.22 12.48 14.99
CA ARG A 187 -11.64 11.18 15.52
C ARG A 187 -10.47 10.20 15.65
N ARG A 188 -9.58 10.15 14.65
CA ARG A 188 -8.39 9.29 14.70
C ARG A 188 -7.41 9.77 15.74
N MET A 189 -7.19 11.07 15.87
CA MET A 189 -6.32 11.66 16.88
C MET A 189 -6.80 11.30 18.29
N LYS A 190 -8.09 11.53 18.58
CA LYS A 190 -8.71 11.15 19.86
C LYS A 190 -8.53 9.66 20.18
N ALA A 191 -8.82 8.77 19.24
CA ALA A 191 -8.65 7.34 19.42
C ALA A 191 -7.19 6.94 19.69
N ILE A 192 -6.22 7.59 19.03
CA ILE A 192 -4.79 7.32 19.23
C ILE A 192 -4.37 7.81 20.64
N LEU A 193 -4.79 8.99 21.07
CA LEU A 193 -4.50 9.52 22.40
C LEU A 193 -5.08 8.61 23.50
N GLU A 194 -6.30 8.11 23.32
CA GLU A 194 -6.90 7.13 24.25
C GLU A 194 -6.10 5.80 24.27
N MET A 195 -5.61 5.32 23.13
CA MET A 195 -4.74 4.16 23.10
C MET A 195 -3.45 4.38 23.88
N MET A 196 -2.81 5.56 23.73
CA MET A 196 -1.59 5.92 24.46
C MET A 196 -1.86 5.98 25.97
N ALA A 197 -2.96 6.57 26.40
CA ALA A 197 -3.36 6.63 27.81
C ALA A 197 -3.61 5.23 28.42
N LYS A 198 -4.06 4.28 27.61
CA LYS A 198 -4.29 2.86 27.99
C LYS A 198 -3.05 1.98 27.77
N CYS A 199 -1.89 2.56 27.45
CA CYS A 199 -0.66 1.82 27.11
C CYS A 199 -0.84 0.73 26.03
N LYS A 200 -1.68 1.01 25.02
CA LYS A 200 -1.92 0.11 23.87
C LYS A 200 -1.17 0.58 22.65
N LYS A 201 -0.59 -0.37 21.89
CA LYS A 201 0.10 -0.14 20.63
C LYS A 201 -0.61 -0.82 19.46
N PHE A 202 -0.30 -0.43 18.23
CA PHE A 202 -0.91 -0.99 17.01
C PHE A 202 -0.38 -2.38 16.68
N TYR A 203 0.91 -2.59 16.96
CA TYR A 203 1.63 -3.84 16.67
C TYR A 203 2.42 -4.27 17.90
N LEU A 204 2.55 -5.56 18.09
CA LEU A 204 3.36 -6.18 19.15
C LEU A 204 4.85 -5.91 18.96
#